data_9ed48aefe27fc30a1660e1c62231d510
#
_entry.id   9ed48aefe27fc30a1660e1c62231d510
#
_cell.length_a   1.000
_cell.length_b   1.000
_cell.length_c   1.000
_cell.angle_alpha   90.00
_cell.angle_beta   90.00
_cell.angle_gamma   90.00
#
_symmetry.space_group_name_H-M   'P 1'
#
loop_
_entity.id
_entity.type
_entity.pdbx_description
1 polymer ?
#
loop_
_entity_poly.entity_id
_entity_poly.type
_entity_poly.pdbx_seq_one_letter_code
_entity_poly.pdbx_strand_id
1 'polypeptide(L)'
;MLILQAFIQSPGETFLNLGFITIRWYGLLISVSVLIGLFVSKKLAKARNINPEYISEILPSLIISSIIGARAYYVIFEWRQYSGENFFTSFELFNNIIQIPSFLAVWEGGIAIHGGLIGGLISIIYFCKSKKINLKTFIDILIPSIILGQSIGRWGNFFNNEAFGVPTNLPWKLFIPIQNRPLEFLNYEFFHPTFLYESLWNLLIFIVLIITFNKQNKTDFFRPGFISCLYLISYSFGRFWIEGLRTDPLCIGGLPPFCDGGIRMAQFISIFLFSSGLIGIFFLRLRTYSGKNKKNG
;
A
#
# COMPACT_ATOMS: atom_id res chain seq x y z
N MET A 1 42.50 -10.35 7.67
CA MET A 1 41.34 -10.75 6.88
C MET A 1 40.35 -9.59 6.90
N LEU A 2 40.39 -8.72 5.89
CA LEU A 2 39.45 -7.60 5.74
C LEU A 2 38.08 -8.21 5.42
N ILE A 3 37.23 -8.33 6.42
CA ILE A 3 35.80 -8.57 6.18
C ILE A 3 35.28 -7.26 5.58
N LEU A 4 35.11 -7.23 4.26
CA LEU A 4 34.33 -6.20 3.60
C LEU A 4 32.93 -6.23 4.27
N GLN A 5 32.70 -5.29 5.18
CA GLN A 5 31.36 -5.11 5.76
C GLN A 5 30.46 -4.58 4.61
N ALA A 6 29.80 -5.50 3.93
CA ALA A 6 28.80 -5.14 2.96
C ALA A 6 27.64 -4.43 3.68
N PHE A 7 27.31 -3.25 3.26
CA PHE A 7 26.12 -2.52 3.72
C PHE A 7 25.36 -1.98 2.50
N ILE A 8 24.07 -1.78 2.67
CA ILE A 8 23.20 -1.22 1.64
C ILE A 8 23.13 0.29 1.89
N GLN A 9 23.26 1.08 0.81
CA GLN A 9 23.17 2.54 0.87
C GLN A 9 22.32 3.06 -0.29
N SER A 10 21.43 4.00 0.00
CA SER A 10 20.63 4.68 -1.01
C SER A 10 21.48 5.64 -1.84
N PRO A 11 21.30 5.68 -3.18
CA PRO A 11 21.92 6.69 -4.03
C PRO A 11 21.22 8.07 -3.93
N GLY A 12 20.13 8.18 -3.15
CA GLY A 12 19.35 9.39 -2.99
C GLY A 12 17.98 9.33 -3.69
N GLU A 13 17.14 10.33 -3.43
CA GLU A 13 15.74 10.38 -3.88
C GLU A 13 15.55 10.69 -5.37
N THR A 14 16.57 11.34 -6.00
CA THR A 14 16.48 11.82 -7.38
C THR A 14 16.96 10.76 -8.35
N PHE A 15 16.11 10.39 -9.30
CA PHE A 15 16.47 9.52 -10.43
C PHE A 15 17.16 10.30 -11.53
N LEU A 16 16.56 11.41 -11.96
CA LEU A 16 17.06 12.25 -13.05
C LEU A 16 16.70 13.72 -12.80
N ASN A 17 17.68 14.60 -12.99
CA ASN A 17 17.48 16.05 -12.94
C ASN A 17 17.84 16.66 -14.31
N LEU A 18 16.83 17.22 -14.98
CA LEU A 18 16.96 17.88 -16.28
C LEU A 18 16.99 19.42 -16.15
N GLY A 19 17.16 19.94 -14.94
CA GLY A 19 17.14 21.38 -14.65
C GLY A 19 15.72 21.93 -14.46
N PHE A 20 14.87 21.82 -15.45
CA PHE A 20 13.46 22.26 -15.38
C PHE A 20 12.49 21.19 -14.84
N ILE A 21 12.88 19.91 -14.83
CA ILE A 21 12.11 18.78 -14.27
C ILE A 21 13.03 17.89 -13.47
N THR A 22 12.65 17.57 -12.24
CA THR A 22 13.29 16.56 -11.40
C THR A 22 12.40 15.33 -11.30
N ILE A 23 12.89 14.20 -11.80
CA ILE A 23 12.21 12.91 -11.67
C ILE A 23 12.74 12.21 -10.43
N ARG A 24 11.84 11.90 -9.49
CA ARG A 24 12.17 11.16 -8.26
C ARG A 24 11.94 9.67 -8.44
N TRP A 25 12.78 8.85 -7.83
CA TRP A 25 12.63 7.39 -7.84
C TRP A 25 11.24 6.95 -7.39
N TYR A 26 10.68 7.59 -6.36
CA TYR A 26 9.38 7.22 -5.82
C TYR A 26 8.25 7.33 -6.86
N GLY A 27 8.20 8.43 -7.58
CA GLY A 27 7.22 8.63 -8.66
C GLY A 27 7.39 7.64 -9.82
N LEU A 28 8.65 7.37 -10.21
CA LEU A 28 8.98 6.39 -11.25
C LEU A 28 8.50 4.97 -10.85
N LEU A 29 8.82 4.55 -9.63
CA LEU A 29 8.43 3.22 -9.13
C LEU A 29 6.91 3.06 -9.03
N ILE A 30 6.19 4.08 -8.59
CA ILE A 30 4.71 4.07 -8.60
C ILE A 30 4.19 3.92 -10.03
N SER A 31 4.70 4.69 -10.98
CA SER A 31 4.27 4.64 -12.39
C SER A 31 4.51 3.26 -13.00
N VAL A 32 5.69 2.69 -12.78
CA VAL A 32 6.05 1.33 -13.23
C VAL A 32 5.13 0.30 -12.56
N SER A 33 4.85 0.45 -11.26
CA SER A 33 3.95 -0.46 -10.52
C SER A 33 2.54 -0.46 -11.10
N VAL A 34 2.02 0.72 -11.47
CA VAL A 34 0.69 0.84 -12.10
C VAL A 34 0.66 0.14 -13.46
N LEU A 35 1.69 0.34 -14.29
CA LEU A 35 1.77 -0.31 -15.62
C LEU A 35 1.87 -1.84 -15.50
N ILE A 36 2.74 -2.34 -14.62
CA ILE A 36 2.85 -3.78 -14.38
C ILE A 36 1.54 -4.32 -13.78
N GLY A 37 0.95 -3.61 -12.83
CA GLY A 37 -0.33 -3.96 -12.21
C GLY A 37 -1.47 -4.05 -13.23
N LEU A 38 -1.54 -3.08 -14.16
CA LEU A 38 -2.49 -3.09 -15.28
C LEU A 38 -2.33 -4.36 -16.14
N PHE A 39 -1.10 -4.68 -16.52
CA PHE A 39 -0.81 -5.87 -17.32
C PHE A 39 -1.21 -7.17 -16.60
N VAL A 40 -0.82 -7.31 -15.32
CA VAL A 40 -1.15 -8.49 -14.50
C VAL A 40 -2.67 -8.60 -14.33
N SER A 41 -3.36 -7.52 -13.94
CA SER A 41 -4.82 -7.54 -13.75
C SER A 41 -5.58 -7.86 -15.04
N LYS A 42 -5.16 -7.35 -16.20
CA LYS A 42 -5.76 -7.74 -17.50
C LYS A 42 -5.63 -9.24 -17.77
N LYS A 43 -4.47 -9.82 -17.48
CA LYS A 43 -4.22 -11.26 -17.64
C LYS A 43 -5.12 -12.10 -16.72
N LEU A 44 -5.28 -11.66 -15.46
CA LEU A 44 -6.14 -12.32 -14.48
C LEU A 44 -7.64 -12.15 -14.83
N ALA A 45 -8.06 -10.99 -15.35
CA ALA A 45 -9.41 -10.75 -15.81
C ALA A 45 -9.78 -11.72 -16.94
N LYS A 46 -8.91 -11.87 -17.95
CA LYS A 46 -9.08 -12.83 -19.03
C LYS A 46 -9.24 -14.28 -18.51
N ALA A 47 -8.44 -14.66 -17.52
CA ALA A 47 -8.50 -15.98 -16.90
C ALA A 47 -9.81 -16.24 -16.12
N ARG A 48 -10.56 -15.19 -15.76
CA ARG A 48 -11.89 -15.25 -15.11
C ARG A 48 -13.05 -14.97 -16.07
N ASN A 49 -12.81 -14.95 -17.40
CA ASN A 49 -13.80 -14.61 -18.41
C ASN A 49 -14.43 -13.22 -18.20
N ILE A 50 -13.66 -12.27 -17.63
CA ILE A 50 -14.03 -10.87 -17.51
C ILE A 50 -13.27 -10.09 -18.58
N ASN A 51 -13.96 -9.16 -19.25
CA ASN A 51 -13.34 -8.33 -20.29
C ASN A 51 -12.11 -7.59 -19.73
N PRO A 52 -10.89 -7.85 -20.25
CA PRO A 52 -9.67 -7.22 -19.78
C PRO A 52 -9.68 -5.69 -19.90
N GLU A 53 -10.45 -5.14 -20.83
CA GLU A 53 -10.54 -3.68 -21.00
C GLU A 53 -11.22 -2.98 -19.83
N TYR A 54 -12.02 -3.68 -19.04
CA TYR A 54 -12.58 -3.12 -17.81
C TYR A 54 -11.51 -2.71 -16.80
N ILE A 55 -10.33 -3.32 -16.84
CA ILE A 55 -9.19 -2.92 -15.99
C ILE A 55 -8.61 -1.57 -16.44
N SER A 56 -8.53 -1.33 -17.77
CA SER A 56 -8.11 -0.03 -18.30
C SER A 56 -9.16 1.05 -18.05
N GLU A 57 -10.43 0.69 -18.19
CA GLU A 57 -11.57 1.60 -18.06
C GLU A 57 -11.73 2.12 -16.61
N ILE A 58 -11.53 1.24 -15.62
CA ILE A 58 -11.63 1.66 -14.21
C ILE A 58 -10.43 2.48 -13.74
N LEU A 59 -9.25 2.33 -14.33
CA LEU A 59 -8.00 2.88 -13.83
C LEU A 59 -8.05 4.40 -13.60
N PRO A 60 -8.52 5.24 -14.54
CA PRO A 60 -8.61 6.68 -14.30
C PRO A 60 -9.52 7.04 -13.12
N SER A 61 -10.71 6.44 -13.06
CA SER A 61 -11.66 6.69 -11.96
C SER A 61 -11.12 6.19 -10.62
N LEU A 62 -10.39 5.07 -10.61
CA LEU A 62 -9.73 4.54 -9.42
C LEU A 62 -8.66 5.50 -8.89
N ILE A 63 -7.81 6.04 -9.77
CA ILE A 63 -6.77 7.01 -9.39
C ILE A 63 -7.41 8.30 -8.86
N ILE A 64 -8.36 8.88 -9.59
CA ILE A 64 -8.99 10.14 -9.21
C ILE A 64 -9.74 9.99 -7.88
N SER A 65 -10.55 8.95 -7.72
CA SER A 65 -11.30 8.74 -6.48
C SER A 65 -10.39 8.44 -5.29
N SER A 66 -9.27 7.75 -5.51
CA SER A 66 -8.28 7.51 -4.46
C SER A 66 -7.60 8.82 -4.02
N ILE A 67 -7.23 9.70 -4.95
CA ILE A 67 -6.64 11.01 -4.62
C ILE A 67 -7.66 11.88 -3.86
N ILE A 68 -8.89 11.97 -4.37
CA ILE A 68 -9.96 12.73 -3.70
C ILE A 68 -10.23 12.18 -2.30
N GLY A 69 -10.36 10.86 -2.17
CA GLY A 69 -10.58 10.22 -0.88
C GLY A 69 -9.43 10.45 0.09
N ALA A 70 -8.18 10.31 -0.37
CA ALA A 70 -6.98 10.54 0.44
C ALA A 70 -6.91 11.98 0.97
N ARG A 71 -7.23 12.97 0.14
CA ARG A 71 -7.27 14.38 0.52
C ARG A 71 -8.43 14.68 1.45
N ALA A 72 -9.63 14.23 1.10
CA ALA A 72 -10.82 14.47 1.93
C ALA A 72 -10.66 13.89 3.35
N TYR A 73 -10.11 12.67 3.46
CA TYR A 73 -9.84 12.07 4.77
C TYR A 73 -8.86 12.93 5.58
N TYR A 74 -7.74 13.32 4.97
CA TYR A 74 -6.73 14.14 5.65
C TYR A 74 -7.32 15.48 6.11
N VAL A 75 -8.03 16.19 5.23
CA VAL A 75 -8.66 17.48 5.53
C VAL A 75 -9.68 17.37 6.67
N ILE A 76 -10.49 16.30 6.71
CA ILE A 76 -11.48 16.10 7.77
C ILE A 76 -10.80 15.95 9.14
N PHE A 77 -9.71 15.17 9.22
CA PHE A 77 -9.02 14.92 10.49
C PHE A 77 -8.08 16.05 10.91
N GLU A 78 -7.53 16.79 9.95
CA GLU A 78 -6.60 17.91 10.18
C GLU A 78 -7.23 19.28 9.86
N TRP A 79 -8.57 19.39 10.05
CA TRP A 79 -9.32 20.59 9.68
C TRP A 79 -8.73 21.90 10.24
N ARG A 80 -8.10 21.84 11.42
CA ARG A 80 -7.47 23.00 12.04
C ARG A 80 -6.36 23.62 11.18
N GLN A 81 -5.67 22.82 10.37
CA GLN A 81 -4.62 23.29 9.47
C GLN A 81 -5.19 24.08 8.27
N TYR A 82 -6.48 23.89 7.97
CA TYR A 82 -7.17 24.49 6.82
C TYR A 82 -8.20 25.55 7.23
N SER A 83 -8.24 25.95 8.50
CA SER A 83 -9.18 26.95 9.03
C SER A 83 -8.49 28.26 9.41
N GLY A 84 -9.25 29.35 9.46
CA GLY A 84 -8.72 30.68 9.80
C GLY A 84 -7.87 31.27 8.70
N GLU A 85 -6.71 31.81 9.03
CA GLU A 85 -5.78 32.49 8.10
C GLU A 85 -5.21 31.53 7.03
N ASN A 86 -5.15 30.24 7.31
CA ASN A 86 -4.63 29.20 6.41
C ASN A 86 -5.68 28.65 5.44
N PHE A 87 -6.88 29.24 5.40
CA PHE A 87 -7.95 28.75 4.53
C PHE A 87 -7.63 28.87 3.04
N PHE A 88 -6.86 29.89 2.65
CA PHE A 88 -6.43 30.09 1.27
C PHE A 88 -4.92 29.90 1.14
N THR A 89 -4.51 29.24 0.05
CA THR A 89 -3.13 29.23 -0.43
C THR A 89 -3.07 29.89 -1.79
N SER A 90 -1.92 30.47 -2.12
CA SER A 90 -1.70 31.14 -3.40
C SER A 90 -0.66 30.38 -4.22
N PHE A 91 -0.92 30.19 -5.48
CA PHE A 91 0.06 29.67 -6.42
C PHE A 91 0.12 30.57 -7.67
N GLU A 92 1.30 30.65 -8.23
CA GLU A 92 1.54 31.46 -9.44
C GLU A 92 1.28 30.63 -10.68
N LEU A 93 0.41 31.09 -11.55
CA LEU A 93 0.13 30.52 -12.86
C LEU A 93 0.16 31.61 -13.93
N PHE A 94 1.08 31.48 -14.89
CA PHE A 94 1.27 32.47 -16.00
C PHE A 94 1.36 33.93 -15.50
N ASN A 95 2.21 34.18 -14.50
CA ASN A 95 2.41 35.47 -13.84
C ASN A 95 1.17 36.06 -13.12
N ASN A 96 0.14 35.25 -12.91
CA ASN A 96 -1.01 35.61 -12.07
C ASN A 96 -0.99 34.81 -10.75
N ILE A 97 -1.23 35.54 -9.67
CA ILE A 97 -1.40 34.91 -8.36
C ILE A 97 -2.86 34.46 -8.22
N ILE A 98 -3.08 33.15 -8.17
CA ILE A 98 -4.40 32.57 -7.99
C ILE A 98 -4.51 32.09 -6.54
N GLN A 99 -5.55 32.53 -5.85
CA GLN A 99 -5.89 32.05 -4.51
C GLN A 99 -6.92 30.94 -4.61
N ILE A 100 -6.63 29.81 -4.00
CA ILE A 100 -7.55 28.68 -3.88
C ILE A 100 -7.67 28.25 -2.43
N PRO A 101 -8.77 27.60 -2.03
CA PRO A 101 -8.86 26.98 -0.73
C PRO A 101 -7.72 25.96 -0.54
N SER A 102 -6.95 26.09 0.56
CA SER A 102 -5.76 25.26 0.84
C SER A 102 -6.07 23.76 0.85
N PHE A 103 -7.30 23.39 1.23
CA PHE A 103 -7.72 21.99 1.23
C PHE A 103 -7.81 21.37 -0.18
N LEU A 104 -7.80 22.16 -1.25
CA LEU A 104 -7.73 21.67 -2.65
C LEU A 104 -6.29 21.50 -3.16
N ALA A 105 -5.30 22.07 -2.48
CA ALA A 105 -3.89 22.04 -2.90
C ALA A 105 -3.23 20.70 -2.58
N VAL A 106 -3.57 19.66 -3.34
CA VAL A 106 -3.02 18.30 -3.15
C VAL A 106 -1.51 18.19 -3.37
N TRP A 107 -0.92 19.12 -4.11
CA TRP A 107 0.53 19.19 -4.37
C TRP A 107 1.35 19.71 -3.19
N GLU A 108 0.72 20.33 -2.20
CA GLU A 108 1.37 20.72 -0.92
C GLU A 108 1.51 19.54 0.07
N GLY A 109 1.06 18.35 -0.32
CA GLY A 109 1.01 17.19 0.55
C GLY A 109 -0.32 17.08 1.31
N GLY A 110 -0.32 16.44 2.47
CA GLY A 110 -1.54 16.26 3.28
C GLY A 110 -2.53 15.30 2.63
N ILE A 111 -2.10 14.06 2.40
CA ILE A 111 -2.91 12.94 1.90
C ILE A 111 -2.83 11.76 2.86
N ALA A 112 -3.95 11.08 3.09
CA ALA A 112 -4.03 9.93 3.99
C ALA A 112 -4.35 8.65 3.22
N ILE A 113 -3.55 7.61 3.42
CA ILE A 113 -3.70 6.32 2.75
C ILE A 113 -5.08 5.69 2.99
N HIS A 114 -5.64 5.84 4.20
CA HIS A 114 -6.96 5.30 4.54
C HIS A 114 -8.06 5.89 3.67
N GLY A 115 -8.02 7.21 3.44
CA GLY A 115 -8.94 7.88 2.53
C GLY A 115 -8.79 7.41 1.09
N GLY A 116 -7.57 7.20 0.63
CA GLY A 116 -7.29 6.64 -0.70
C GLY A 116 -7.88 5.25 -0.90
N LEU A 117 -7.75 4.37 0.10
CA LEU A 117 -8.35 3.05 0.08
C LEU A 117 -9.88 3.09 0.04
N ILE A 118 -10.50 3.98 0.83
CA ILE A 118 -11.96 4.17 0.85
C ILE A 118 -12.44 4.69 -0.52
N GLY A 119 -11.81 5.74 -1.05
CA GLY A 119 -12.15 6.30 -2.36
C GLY A 119 -12.00 5.27 -3.50
N GLY A 120 -10.90 4.54 -3.51
CA GLY A 120 -10.68 3.46 -4.46
C GLY A 120 -11.72 2.34 -4.36
N LEU A 121 -12.09 1.92 -3.15
CA LEU A 121 -13.11 0.90 -2.94
C LEU A 121 -14.50 1.37 -3.41
N ILE A 122 -14.86 2.61 -3.15
CA ILE A 122 -16.11 3.22 -3.64
C ILE A 122 -16.15 3.17 -5.18
N SER A 123 -15.05 3.56 -5.85
CA SER A 123 -14.93 3.49 -7.31
C SER A 123 -15.13 2.06 -7.82
N ILE A 124 -14.48 1.07 -7.20
CA ILE A 124 -14.62 -0.35 -7.58
C ILE A 124 -16.07 -0.82 -7.42
N ILE A 125 -16.73 -0.48 -6.30
CA ILE A 125 -18.12 -0.87 -6.04
C ILE A 125 -19.06 -0.28 -7.11
N TYR A 126 -18.90 1.02 -7.40
CA TYR A 126 -19.71 1.71 -8.41
C TYR A 126 -19.49 1.10 -9.80
N PHE A 127 -18.24 0.89 -10.20
CA PHE A 127 -17.88 0.28 -11.47
C PHE A 127 -18.47 -1.13 -11.62
N CYS A 128 -18.31 -1.97 -10.60
CA CYS A 128 -18.85 -3.34 -10.62
C CYS A 128 -20.37 -3.36 -10.73
N LYS A 129 -21.06 -2.43 -10.05
CA LYS A 129 -22.53 -2.29 -10.18
C LYS A 129 -22.92 -1.86 -11.59
N SER A 130 -22.25 -0.86 -12.17
CA SER A 130 -22.51 -0.35 -13.52
C SER A 130 -22.31 -1.44 -14.59
N LYS A 131 -21.24 -2.20 -14.51
CA LYS A 131 -20.90 -3.28 -15.47
C LYS A 131 -21.54 -4.64 -15.12
N LYS A 132 -22.33 -4.72 -14.04
CA LYS A 132 -22.94 -5.97 -13.54
C LYS A 132 -21.93 -7.08 -13.27
N ILE A 133 -20.74 -6.74 -12.76
CA ILE A 133 -19.67 -7.67 -12.44
C ILE A 133 -19.76 -8.06 -10.97
N ASN A 134 -19.45 -9.31 -10.64
CA ASN A 134 -19.36 -9.73 -9.24
C ASN A 134 -18.18 -9.04 -8.54
N LEU A 135 -18.48 -8.23 -7.52
CA LEU A 135 -17.50 -7.41 -6.78
C LEU A 135 -16.34 -8.26 -6.22
N LYS A 136 -16.65 -9.41 -5.60
CA LYS A 136 -15.63 -10.27 -4.98
C LYS A 136 -14.66 -10.83 -6.01
N THR A 137 -15.18 -11.25 -7.17
CA THR A 137 -14.36 -11.73 -8.28
C THR A 137 -13.47 -10.62 -8.83
N PHE A 138 -14.00 -9.41 -8.95
CA PHE A 138 -13.24 -8.28 -9.47
C PHE A 138 -12.12 -7.83 -8.51
N ILE A 139 -12.41 -7.79 -7.20
CA ILE A 139 -11.39 -7.51 -6.18
C ILE A 139 -10.30 -8.61 -6.20
N ASP A 140 -10.66 -9.88 -6.30
CA ASP A 140 -9.70 -10.99 -6.38
C ASP A 140 -8.76 -10.88 -7.60
N ILE A 141 -9.20 -10.24 -8.70
CA ILE A 141 -8.38 -9.96 -9.87
C ILE A 141 -7.39 -8.82 -9.60
N LEU A 142 -7.79 -7.79 -8.85
CA LEU A 142 -6.96 -6.61 -8.60
C LEU A 142 -5.91 -6.86 -7.51
N ILE A 143 -6.22 -7.64 -6.49
CA ILE A 143 -5.38 -7.85 -5.31
C ILE A 143 -3.95 -8.31 -5.61
N PRO A 144 -3.70 -9.28 -6.52
CA PRO A 144 -2.33 -9.66 -6.84
C PRO A 144 -1.51 -8.50 -7.41
N SER A 145 -2.13 -7.62 -8.19
CA SER A 145 -1.47 -6.42 -8.71
C SER A 145 -1.19 -5.39 -7.63
N ILE A 146 -2.09 -5.25 -6.66
CA ILE A 146 -1.92 -4.35 -5.50
C ILE A 146 -0.72 -4.77 -4.67
N ILE A 147 -0.63 -6.06 -4.28
CA ILE A 147 0.50 -6.53 -3.45
C ILE A 147 1.84 -6.46 -4.20
N LEU A 148 1.84 -6.69 -5.51
CA LEU A 148 3.03 -6.50 -6.34
C LEU A 148 3.45 -5.03 -6.37
N GLY A 149 2.49 -4.11 -6.53
CA GLY A 149 2.72 -2.67 -6.45
C GLY A 149 3.27 -2.25 -5.07
N GLN A 150 2.75 -2.83 -4.00
CA GLN A 150 3.30 -2.61 -2.65
C GLN A 150 4.74 -3.11 -2.53
N SER A 151 5.08 -4.28 -3.10
CA SER A 151 6.46 -4.80 -3.12
C SER A 151 7.42 -3.83 -3.82
N ILE A 152 7.04 -3.33 -4.99
CA ILE A 152 7.86 -2.37 -5.76
C ILE A 152 7.92 -1.02 -5.04
N GLY A 153 6.79 -0.55 -4.50
CA GLY A 153 6.71 0.75 -3.83
C GLY A 153 7.60 0.88 -2.59
N ARG A 154 7.92 -0.25 -1.91
CA ARG A 154 8.85 -0.23 -0.77
C ARG A 154 10.28 0.20 -1.14
N TRP A 155 10.69 0.04 -2.38
CA TRP A 155 11.96 0.60 -2.85
C TRP A 155 11.95 2.12 -2.86
N GLY A 156 10.78 2.77 -2.95
CA GLY A 156 10.65 4.21 -2.77
C GLY A 156 11.14 4.67 -1.39
N ASN A 157 10.80 3.92 -0.33
CA ASN A 157 11.29 4.20 1.02
C ASN A 157 12.82 4.08 1.11
N PHE A 158 13.42 3.12 0.43
CA PHE A 158 14.87 2.98 0.31
C PHE A 158 15.52 4.23 -0.29
N PHE A 159 15.01 4.70 -1.43
CA PHE A 159 15.56 5.88 -2.08
C PHE A 159 15.37 7.16 -1.27
N ASN A 160 14.27 7.27 -0.52
CA ASN A 160 13.99 8.41 0.37
C ASN A 160 14.70 8.33 1.73
N ASN A 161 15.42 7.24 2.06
CA ASN A 161 15.99 6.99 3.39
C ASN A 161 14.95 7.11 4.51
N GLU A 162 13.78 6.52 4.32
CA GLU A 162 12.66 6.56 5.27
C GLU A 162 12.14 5.16 5.61
N ALA A 163 11.31 5.06 6.66
CA ALA A 163 10.64 3.81 7.03
C ALA A 163 11.57 2.64 7.33
N PHE A 164 12.77 2.89 7.82
CA PHE A 164 13.75 1.88 8.24
C PHE A 164 13.47 1.39 9.67
N GLY A 165 14.16 0.30 10.07
CA GLY A 165 13.98 -0.29 11.39
C GLY A 165 15.00 0.21 12.41
N VAL A 166 14.99 -0.37 13.62
CA VAL A 166 15.93 -0.08 14.70
C VAL A 166 17.39 -0.36 14.30
N PRO A 167 18.38 0.19 15.03
CA PRO A 167 19.80 -0.08 14.77
C PRO A 167 20.13 -1.56 14.73
N THR A 168 21.06 -1.95 13.84
CA THR A 168 21.48 -3.35 13.67
C THR A 168 22.93 -3.50 13.19
N ASN A 169 23.54 -4.65 13.52
CA ASN A 169 24.86 -5.07 13.04
C ASN A 169 24.81 -6.22 12.03
N LEU A 170 23.63 -6.54 11.50
CA LEU A 170 23.47 -7.62 10.53
C LEU A 170 24.29 -7.38 9.24
N PRO A 171 24.72 -8.43 8.52
CA PRO A 171 25.54 -8.29 7.32
C PRO A 171 24.89 -7.48 6.19
N TRP A 172 23.55 -7.40 6.16
CA TRP A 172 22.74 -6.67 5.17
C TRP A 172 22.15 -5.36 5.72
N LYS A 173 22.82 -4.75 6.68
CA LYS A 173 22.41 -3.49 7.30
C LYS A 173 22.33 -2.34 6.29
N LEU A 174 21.41 -1.41 6.54
CA LEU A 174 21.15 -0.21 5.74
C LEU A 174 21.84 0.99 6.39
N PHE A 175 22.68 1.69 5.64
CA PHE A 175 23.22 2.97 6.06
C PHE A 175 22.15 4.07 5.92
N ILE A 176 21.97 4.88 6.97
CA ILE A 176 21.08 6.04 6.97
C ILE A 176 21.88 7.30 7.23
N PRO A 177 21.78 8.33 6.37
CA PRO A 177 22.42 9.63 6.61
C PRO A 177 21.95 10.28 7.91
N ILE A 178 22.81 11.05 8.57
CA ILE A 178 22.54 11.60 9.90
C ILE A 178 21.27 12.49 9.95
N GLN A 179 20.99 13.20 8.87
CA GLN A 179 19.82 14.07 8.73
C GLN A 179 18.48 13.32 8.69
N ASN A 180 18.52 12.01 8.39
CA ASN A 180 17.33 11.15 8.33
C ASN A 180 17.16 10.29 9.58
N ARG A 181 18.09 10.37 10.55
CA ARG A 181 18.04 9.55 11.78
C ARG A 181 17.11 10.16 12.82
N PRO A 182 16.29 9.36 13.50
CA PRO A 182 15.57 9.82 14.69
C PRO A 182 16.54 10.30 15.77
N LEU A 183 16.10 11.24 16.59
CA LEU A 183 16.92 11.84 17.65
C LEU A 183 17.50 10.79 18.61
N GLU A 184 16.73 9.76 18.92
CA GLU A 184 17.12 8.66 19.81
C GLU A 184 18.25 7.78 19.25
N PHE A 185 18.46 7.83 17.92
CA PHE A 185 19.41 6.97 17.21
C PHE A 185 20.48 7.73 16.43
N LEU A 186 20.76 9.00 16.76
CA LEU A 186 21.75 9.81 16.05
C LEU A 186 23.15 9.18 16.02
N ASN A 187 23.53 8.45 17.08
CA ASN A 187 24.82 7.80 17.22
C ASN A 187 24.97 6.49 16.43
N TYR A 188 23.89 6.00 15.81
CA TYR A 188 23.90 4.78 15.03
C TYR A 188 23.89 5.10 13.55
N GLU A 189 24.68 4.37 12.76
CA GLU A 189 24.78 4.58 11.32
C GLU A 189 23.97 3.56 10.52
N PHE A 190 23.76 2.37 11.11
CA PHE A 190 23.24 1.21 10.42
C PHE A 190 21.95 0.71 11.06
N PHE A 191 20.96 0.43 10.21
CA PHE A 191 19.60 0.11 10.60
C PHE A 191 19.07 -1.11 9.86
N HIS A 192 17.98 -1.72 10.36
CA HIS A 192 17.30 -2.79 9.66
C HIS A 192 16.67 -2.27 8.35
N PRO A 193 16.92 -2.92 7.19
CA PRO A 193 16.32 -2.55 5.91
C PRO A 193 14.89 -3.07 5.83
N THR A 194 13.97 -2.48 6.57
CA THR A 194 12.57 -2.91 6.63
C THR A 194 11.87 -2.82 5.29
N PHE A 195 12.29 -1.88 4.41
CA PHE A 195 11.82 -1.80 3.03
C PHE A 195 12.08 -3.11 2.26
N LEU A 196 13.26 -3.73 2.46
CA LEU A 196 13.62 -4.98 1.80
C LEU A 196 12.80 -6.15 2.36
N TYR A 197 12.65 -6.22 3.69
CA TYR A 197 11.84 -7.25 4.33
C TYR A 197 10.40 -7.21 3.85
N GLU A 198 9.80 -6.02 3.80
CA GLU A 198 8.42 -5.85 3.35
C GLU A 198 8.28 -6.08 1.84
N SER A 199 9.26 -5.67 1.04
CA SER A 199 9.28 -5.93 -0.40
C SER A 199 9.33 -7.44 -0.71
N LEU A 200 10.25 -8.17 -0.08
CA LEU A 200 10.39 -9.62 -0.27
C LEU A 200 9.16 -10.38 0.25
N TRP A 201 8.62 -9.98 1.40
CA TRP A 201 7.40 -10.57 1.96
C TRP A 201 6.20 -10.36 1.01
N ASN A 202 6.01 -9.16 0.50
CA ASN A 202 4.94 -8.84 -0.44
C ASN A 202 5.11 -9.58 -1.77
N LEU A 203 6.34 -9.74 -2.26
CA LEU A 203 6.64 -10.54 -3.45
C LEU A 203 6.29 -12.02 -3.23
N LEU A 204 6.62 -12.58 -2.07
CA LEU A 204 6.23 -13.94 -1.71
C LEU A 204 4.71 -14.10 -1.69
N ILE A 205 3.99 -13.16 -1.07
CA ILE A 205 2.52 -13.16 -1.08
C ILE A 205 2.00 -13.12 -2.52
N PHE A 206 2.54 -12.23 -3.37
CA PHE A 206 2.16 -12.17 -4.79
C PHE A 206 2.26 -13.53 -5.46
N ILE A 207 3.39 -14.23 -5.29
CA ILE A 207 3.60 -15.56 -5.88
C ILE A 207 2.55 -16.56 -5.37
N VAL A 208 2.31 -16.58 -4.06
CA VAL A 208 1.29 -17.46 -3.43
C VAL A 208 -0.11 -17.15 -3.97
N LEU A 209 -0.46 -15.88 -4.11
CA LEU A 209 -1.76 -15.47 -4.65
C LEU A 209 -1.92 -15.88 -6.11
N ILE A 210 -0.91 -15.72 -6.96
CA ILE A 210 -0.95 -16.14 -8.37
C ILE A 210 -1.11 -17.66 -8.49
N ILE A 211 -0.34 -18.43 -7.70
CA ILE A 211 -0.46 -19.91 -7.69
C ILE A 211 -1.88 -20.30 -7.25
N THR A 212 -2.39 -19.68 -6.20
CA THR A 212 -3.73 -19.95 -5.67
C THR A 212 -4.82 -19.56 -6.67
N PHE A 213 -4.69 -18.40 -7.31
CA PHE A 213 -5.61 -17.93 -8.36
C PHE A 213 -5.69 -18.91 -9.53
N ASN A 214 -4.53 -19.40 -10.00
CA ASN A 214 -4.47 -20.38 -11.08
C ASN A 214 -5.09 -21.74 -10.69
N LYS A 215 -4.91 -22.17 -9.44
CA LYS A 215 -5.57 -23.38 -8.92
C LYS A 215 -7.10 -23.22 -8.85
N GLN A 216 -7.59 -22.03 -8.47
CA GLN A 216 -9.03 -21.74 -8.45
C GLN A 216 -9.69 -21.90 -9.81
N ASN A 217 -8.98 -21.60 -10.91
CA ASN A 217 -9.52 -21.76 -12.26
C ASN A 217 -9.72 -23.25 -12.65
N LYS A 218 -9.09 -24.17 -11.93
CA LYS A 218 -9.15 -25.61 -12.21
C LYS A 218 -10.07 -26.40 -11.27
N THR A 219 -10.45 -25.79 -10.14
CA THR A 219 -11.22 -26.49 -9.10
C THR A 219 -12.31 -25.57 -8.51
N ASP A 220 -13.49 -26.12 -8.21
CA ASP A 220 -14.59 -25.41 -7.54
C ASP A 220 -14.34 -25.21 -6.02
N PHE A 221 -13.16 -25.59 -5.53
CA PHE A 221 -12.85 -25.56 -4.10
C PHE A 221 -12.73 -24.14 -3.53
N PHE A 222 -12.15 -23.23 -4.31
CA PHE A 222 -12.01 -21.82 -3.92
C PHE A 222 -13.12 -20.96 -4.51
N ARG A 223 -13.64 -20.00 -3.74
CA ARG A 223 -14.76 -19.14 -4.16
C ARG A 223 -14.32 -17.68 -4.33
N PRO A 224 -15.06 -16.86 -5.10
CA PRO A 224 -14.83 -15.44 -5.17
C PRO A 224 -14.75 -14.79 -3.79
N GLY A 225 -13.69 -14.02 -3.54
CA GLY A 225 -13.33 -13.44 -2.24
C GLY A 225 -12.24 -14.20 -1.49
N PHE A 226 -11.86 -15.40 -1.93
CA PHE A 226 -10.83 -16.19 -1.23
C PHE A 226 -9.44 -15.57 -1.38
N ILE A 227 -9.08 -15.08 -2.56
CA ILE A 227 -7.80 -14.40 -2.82
C ILE A 227 -7.69 -13.15 -1.96
N SER A 228 -8.78 -12.40 -1.83
CA SER A 228 -8.86 -11.22 -0.96
C SER A 228 -8.66 -11.57 0.52
N CYS A 229 -9.31 -12.61 1.01
CA CYS A 229 -9.12 -13.07 2.40
C CYS A 229 -7.69 -13.57 2.64
N LEU A 230 -7.11 -14.32 1.71
CA LEU A 230 -5.74 -14.81 1.80
C LEU A 230 -4.73 -13.65 1.83
N TYR A 231 -4.95 -12.63 1.00
CA TYR A 231 -4.16 -11.40 1.04
C TYR A 231 -4.25 -10.72 2.41
N LEU A 232 -5.45 -10.51 2.95
CA LEU A 232 -5.62 -9.87 4.26
C LEU A 232 -4.85 -10.60 5.35
N ILE A 233 -4.92 -11.93 5.38
CA ILE A 233 -4.20 -12.76 6.36
C ILE A 233 -2.68 -12.60 6.19
N SER A 234 -2.19 -12.84 4.96
CA SER A 234 -0.75 -12.90 4.70
C SER A 234 -0.07 -11.53 4.83
N TYR A 235 -0.71 -10.48 4.31
CA TYR A 235 -0.19 -9.12 4.43
C TYR A 235 -0.16 -8.64 5.88
N SER A 236 -1.26 -8.86 6.61
CA SER A 236 -1.35 -8.43 8.01
C SER A 236 -0.34 -9.16 8.90
N PHE A 237 -0.09 -10.44 8.65
CA PHE A 237 0.94 -11.19 9.36
C PHE A 237 2.33 -10.56 9.15
N GLY A 238 2.71 -10.28 7.90
CA GLY A 238 3.98 -9.62 7.60
C GLY A 238 4.08 -8.22 8.19
N ARG A 239 3.01 -7.43 8.03
CA ARG A 239 2.96 -6.07 8.54
C ARG A 239 3.08 -6.01 10.07
N PHE A 240 2.50 -6.96 10.77
CA PHE A 240 2.54 -7.01 12.23
C PHE A 240 3.97 -7.14 12.78
N TRP A 241 4.78 -8.06 12.27
CA TRP A 241 6.14 -8.25 12.77
C TRP A 241 7.13 -7.20 12.23
N ILE A 242 6.99 -6.78 10.96
CA ILE A 242 7.86 -5.75 10.40
C ILE A 242 7.64 -4.41 11.11
N GLU A 243 6.38 -4.07 11.43
CA GLU A 243 6.08 -2.86 12.22
C GLU A 243 6.78 -2.87 13.57
N GLY A 244 6.97 -4.04 14.18
CA GLY A 244 7.73 -4.18 15.42
C GLY A 244 9.18 -3.68 15.34
N LEU A 245 9.77 -3.67 14.16
CA LEU A 245 11.15 -3.21 13.91
C LEU A 245 11.24 -1.73 13.56
N ARG A 246 10.15 -1.06 13.15
CA ARG A 246 10.18 0.31 12.62
C ARG A 246 10.49 1.35 13.70
N THR A 247 11.21 2.40 13.29
CA THR A 247 11.57 3.54 14.13
C THR A 247 10.55 4.68 14.08
N ASP A 248 9.61 4.64 13.13
CA ASP A 248 8.60 5.68 12.87
C ASP A 248 7.15 5.15 12.98
N PRO A 249 6.80 4.37 14.03
CA PRO A 249 5.44 3.88 14.19
C PRO A 249 4.46 5.01 14.50
N LEU A 250 3.22 4.90 14.00
CA LEU A 250 2.13 5.70 14.49
C LEU A 250 1.61 5.09 15.80
N CYS A 251 1.76 5.81 16.91
CA CYS A 251 1.39 5.34 18.24
C CYS A 251 0.00 5.84 18.65
N ILE A 252 -0.80 4.95 19.25
CA ILE A 252 -1.99 5.30 20.03
C ILE A 252 -1.57 5.33 21.49
N GLY A 253 -1.37 6.53 22.05
CA GLY A 253 -0.68 6.69 23.32
C GLY A 253 0.81 6.40 23.18
N GLY A 254 1.65 7.00 24.02
CA GLY A 254 3.09 6.89 23.91
C GLY A 254 3.70 7.64 22.73
N LEU A 255 5.02 7.61 22.62
CA LEU A 255 5.80 8.29 21.59
C LEU A 255 6.64 7.28 20.77
N PRO A 256 6.90 7.55 19.47
CA PRO A 256 7.90 6.80 18.71
C PRO A 256 9.28 6.89 19.39
N PRO A 257 10.18 5.92 19.19
CA PRO A 257 10.03 4.75 18.29
C PRO A 257 9.36 3.54 18.95
N PHE A 258 9.18 3.53 20.28
CA PHE A 258 8.75 2.32 21.00
C PHE A 258 7.25 2.31 21.33
N CYS A 259 6.57 3.46 21.27
CA CYS A 259 5.18 3.63 21.73
C CYS A 259 4.99 3.23 23.20
N ASP A 260 5.92 3.67 24.08
CA ASP A 260 5.93 3.28 25.48
C ASP A 260 4.60 3.59 26.17
N GLY A 261 3.95 2.57 26.74
CA GLY A 261 2.61 2.67 27.32
C GLY A 261 1.46 2.73 26.33
N GLY A 262 1.74 2.64 25.01
CA GLY A 262 0.75 2.71 23.94
C GLY A 262 0.80 1.51 23.01
N ILE A 263 0.05 1.61 21.91
CA ILE A 263 -0.09 0.56 20.88
C ILE A 263 0.32 1.12 19.53
N ARG A 264 1.07 0.35 18.74
CA ARG A 264 1.37 0.68 17.35
C ARG A 264 0.12 0.50 16.49
N MET A 265 -0.38 1.58 15.89
CA MET A 265 -1.62 1.58 15.10
C MET A 265 -1.61 0.51 14.00
N ALA A 266 -0.49 0.36 13.29
CA ALA A 266 -0.39 -0.62 12.21
C ALA A 266 -0.48 -2.07 12.72
N GLN A 267 0.00 -2.37 13.93
CA GLN A 267 -0.16 -3.71 14.54
C GLN A 267 -1.63 -3.96 14.92
N PHE A 268 -2.30 -2.96 15.51
CA PHE A 268 -3.71 -3.07 15.84
C PHE A 268 -4.58 -3.33 14.59
N ILE A 269 -4.37 -2.53 13.53
CA ILE A 269 -5.05 -2.72 12.25
C ILE A 269 -4.73 -4.10 11.66
N SER A 270 -3.49 -4.57 11.78
CA SER A 270 -3.08 -5.88 11.26
C SER A 270 -3.82 -7.02 11.94
N ILE A 271 -4.01 -6.97 13.27
CA ILE A 271 -4.81 -7.97 13.99
C ILE A 271 -6.27 -7.99 13.50
N PHE A 272 -6.86 -6.80 13.31
CA PHE A 272 -8.22 -6.69 12.81
C PHE A 272 -8.38 -7.24 11.39
N LEU A 273 -7.48 -6.90 10.47
CA LEU A 273 -7.51 -7.38 9.09
C LEU A 273 -7.23 -8.90 9.00
N PHE A 274 -6.28 -9.40 9.80
CA PHE A 274 -5.99 -10.82 9.89
C PHE A 274 -7.23 -11.62 10.34
N SER A 275 -7.87 -11.18 11.42
CA SER A 275 -9.10 -11.79 11.93
C SER A 275 -10.23 -11.73 10.92
N SER A 276 -10.41 -10.59 10.24
CA SER A 276 -11.40 -10.43 9.17
C SER A 276 -11.16 -11.39 8.00
N GLY A 277 -9.91 -11.62 7.62
CA GLY A 277 -9.53 -12.60 6.60
C GLY A 277 -9.87 -14.04 7.00
N LEU A 278 -9.58 -14.43 8.24
CA LEU A 278 -9.94 -15.76 8.78
C LEU A 278 -11.45 -15.99 8.81
N ILE A 279 -12.19 -15.02 9.32
CA ILE A 279 -13.67 -15.03 9.36
C ILE A 279 -14.21 -15.15 7.92
N GLY A 280 -13.66 -14.39 6.99
CA GLY A 280 -14.03 -14.45 5.57
C GLY A 280 -13.86 -15.86 4.98
N ILE A 281 -12.71 -16.51 5.21
CA ILE A 281 -12.46 -17.89 4.74
C ILE A 281 -13.44 -18.87 5.39
N PHE A 282 -13.72 -18.73 6.70
CA PHE A 282 -14.67 -19.58 7.40
C PHE A 282 -16.07 -19.52 6.77
N PHE A 283 -16.60 -18.32 6.51
CA PHE A 283 -17.90 -18.15 5.85
C PHE A 283 -17.91 -18.68 4.40
N LEU A 284 -16.82 -18.54 3.66
CA LEU A 284 -16.71 -19.11 2.32
C LEU A 284 -16.76 -20.65 2.33
N ARG A 285 -16.17 -21.30 3.35
CA ARG A 285 -16.24 -22.75 3.55
C ARG A 285 -17.64 -23.23 3.91
N LEU A 286 -18.34 -22.59 4.85
CA LEU A 286 -19.69 -22.97 5.25
C LEU A 286 -20.67 -22.98 4.07
N ARG A 287 -20.62 -21.96 3.20
CA ARG A 287 -21.47 -21.92 2.00
C ARG A 287 -21.22 -23.07 1.04
N THR A 288 -19.99 -23.60 0.99
CA THR A 288 -19.66 -24.76 0.14
C THR A 288 -20.26 -26.05 0.69
N TYR A 289 -20.25 -26.22 2.00
CA TYR A 289 -20.83 -27.39 2.66
C TYR A 289 -22.36 -27.42 2.53
N SER A 290 -23.00 -26.30 2.77
CA SER A 290 -24.47 -26.17 2.61
C SER A 290 -24.95 -26.37 1.17
N GLY A 291 -24.17 -25.97 0.17
CA GLY A 291 -24.52 -26.15 -1.25
C GLY A 291 -24.37 -27.59 -1.76
N LYS A 292 -23.51 -28.41 -1.15
CA LYS A 292 -23.38 -29.84 -1.47
C LYS A 292 -24.53 -30.65 -0.89
N ASN A 293 -25.00 -30.34 0.30
CA ASN A 293 -26.14 -31.01 0.91
C ASN A 293 -27.49 -30.77 0.19
N LYS A 294 -27.63 -29.61 -0.50
CA LYS A 294 -28.82 -29.32 -1.33
C LYS A 294 -28.83 -30.00 -2.71
N LYS A 295 -27.70 -30.52 -3.19
CA LYS A 295 -27.63 -31.25 -4.45
C LYS A 295 -27.75 -32.77 -4.30
N ASN A 296 -27.65 -33.27 -3.08
CA ASN A 296 -27.73 -34.71 -2.73
C ASN A 296 -29.02 -35.08 -1.96
N GLY A 297 -29.96 -34.17 -1.82
CA GLY A 297 -31.34 -34.40 -1.36
C GLY A 297 -32.31 -33.90 -2.43
#